data_f1ab709185919b3461408890191bfed6
#
_entry.id   f1ab709185919b3461408890191bfed6
#
_cell.length_a   1.000
_cell.length_b   1.000
_cell.length_c   1.000
_cell.angle_alpha   90.00
_cell.angle_beta   90.00
_cell.angle_gamma   90.00
#
_symmetry.space_group_name_H-M   'P 1'
#
loop_
_entity.id
_entity.type
_entity.pdbx_description
1 polymer ?
#
loop_
_entity_poly.entity_id
_entity_poly.type
_entity_poly.pdbx_seq_one_letter_code
_entity_poly.pdbx_strand_id
1 'polypeptide(L)'
;INRLTTNHTYFMRETDHFQHFMEKFLPYAEKNVLDHDMRIWSAGCSFGNEPYNLAMCMDDYFGFDRRFWDLKILATDISLNALRSAKNGIYTSMSIKNIPEDWRKKYFHPYSNTKDLWQVSDTIRQNVEFRYHNLMDDFTFKKKFDLIVCRNVMIYFDDDTKAEICRKFYDAMEDGGYFYIGHAESVPKYMPFVKVAPAISVSYTHLTLPTIRL
;
A
#
# COMPACT_ATOMS: atom_id res chain seq x y z
N ILE A 1 16.47 18.07 1.37
CA ILE A 1 15.36 17.14 1.60
C ILE A 1 15.86 15.69 1.60
N ASN A 2 16.71 15.26 0.67
CA ASN A 2 17.21 13.87 0.57
C ASN A 2 18.07 13.35 1.76
N ARG A 3 18.41 14.17 2.75
CA ARG A 3 19.23 13.78 3.92
C ARG A 3 18.44 13.44 5.19
N LEU A 4 17.12 13.61 5.20
CA LEU A 4 16.28 13.46 6.40
C LEU A 4 15.32 12.27 6.36
N THR A 5 15.17 11.59 5.23
CA THR A 5 14.29 10.42 5.12
C THR A 5 15.10 9.14 5.35
N THR A 6 14.86 8.46 6.46
CA THR A 6 15.38 7.12 6.72
C THR A 6 14.53 6.11 5.93
N ASN A 7 14.95 5.80 4.70
CA ASN A 7 14.25 4.86 3.82
C ASN A 7 14.52 3.39 4.24
N HIS A 8 14.15 3.04 5.49
CA HIS A 8 14.28 1.65 5.95
C HIS A 8 13.02 0.87 5.58
N THR A 9 13.05 0.17 4.46
CA THR A 9 11.96 -0.68 3.99
C THR A 9 12.48 -2.05 3.54
N TYR A 10 11.64 -3.07 3.66
CA TYR A 10 11.93 -4.43 3.19
C TYR A 10 10.61 -5.15 2.85
N PHE A 11 10.72 -6.19 2.01
CA PHE A 11 9.57 -7.02 1.67
C PHE A 11 9.00 -7.75 2.88
N MET A 12 7.69 -7.90 2.93
CA MET A 12 6.94 -8.56 4.02
C MET A 12 7.09 -7.88 5.38
N ARG A 13 7.40 -6.57 5.43
CA ARG A 13 7.42 -5.80 6.68
C ARG A 13 6.02 -5.75 7.31
N GLU A 14 5.93 -6.13 8.61
CA GLU A 14 4.65 -6.23 9.33
C GLU A 14 3.67 -7.14 8.57
N THR A 15 4.01 -8.42 8.49
CA THR A 15 3.36 -9.46 7.64
C THR A 15 1.87 -9.60 7.90
N ASP A 16 1.40 -9.33 9.12
CA ASP A 16 0.00 -9.35 9.52
C ASP A 16 -0.87 -8.37 8.71
N HIS A 17 -0.31 -7.25 8.24
CA HIS A 17 -1.01 -6.36 7.30
C HIS A 17 -1.32 -7.05 5.96
N PHE A 18 -0.38 -7.80 5.40
CA PHE A 18 -0.58 -8.52 4.14
C PHE A 18 -1.53 -9.71 4.34
N GLN A 19 -1.46 -10.37 5.50
CA GLN A 19 -2.43 -11.41 5.86
C GLN A 19 -3.85 -10.83 5.95
N HIS A 20 -4.05 -9.73 6.69
CA HIS A 20 -5.34 -9.04 6.76
C HIS A 20 -5.81 -8.56 5.38
N PHE A 21 -4.88 -8.07 4.56
CA PHE A 21 -5.18 -7.63 3.19
C PHE A 21 -5.79 -8.78 2.37
N MET A 22 -5.16 -9.97 2.37
CA MET A 22 -5.64 -11.13 1.64
C MET A 22 -6.90 -11.75 2.24
N GLU A 23 -7.00 -11.86 3.57
CA GLU A 23 -8.08 -12.60 4.24
C GLU A 23 -9.33 -11.76 4.50
N LYS A 24 -9.22 -10.44 4.58
CA LYS A 24 -10.30 -9.52 4.96
C LYS A 24 -10.59 -8.47 3.91
N PHE A 25 -9.57 -7.69 3.51
CA PHE A 25 -9.78 -6.59 2.58
C PHE A 25 -10.13 -7.06 1.17
N LEU A 26 -9.37 -7.98 0.58
CA LEU A 26 -9.65 -8.45 -0.80
C LEU A 26 -11.02 -9.11 -0.93
N PRO A 27 -11.46 -10.02 -0.02
CA PRO A 27 -12.83 -10.54 -0.05
C PRO A 27 -13.91 -9.48 0.16
N TYR A 28 -13.62 -8.44 0.95
CA TYR A 28 -14.54 -7.29 1.10
C TYR A 28 -14.61 -6.49 -0.19
N ALA A 29 -13.47 -6.16 -0.79
CA ALA A 29 -13.41 -5.38 -2.04
C ALA A 29 -14.08 -6.12 -3.19
N GLU A 30 -13.85 -7.43 -3.34
CA GLU A 30 -14.49 -8.27 -4.36
C GLU A 30 -16.02 -8.19 -4.34
N LYS A 31 -16.62 -8.01 -3.15
CA LYS A 31 -18.08 -7.90 -2.98
C LYS A 31 -18.60 -6.48 -3.12
N ASN A 32 -17.81 -5.46 -2.84
CA ASN A 32 -18.30 -4.09 -2.67
C ASN A 32 -17.83 -3.13 -3.77
N VAL A 33 -16.72 -3.44 -4.47
CA VAL A 33 -16.22 -2.65 -5.61
C VAL A 33 -16.88 -3.17 -6.89
N LEU A 34 -18.11 -2.65 -7.16
CA LEU A 34 -18.99 -3.20 -8.19
C LEU A 34 -18.52 -2.92 -9.64
N ASP A 35 -17.75 -1.87 -9.85
CA ASP A 35 -17.18 -1.51 -11.15
C ASP A 35 -15.85 -2.19 -11.45
N HIS A 36 -15.36 -3.04 -10.53
CA HIS A 36 -14.08 -3.73 -10.61
C HIS A 36 -12.85 -2.81 -10.76
N ASP A 37 -12.98 -1.51 -10.40
CA ASP A 37 -11.89 -0.52 -10.34
C ASP A 37 -11.42 -0.36 -8.90
N MET A 38 -10.66 -1.34 -8.38
CA MET A 38 -10.14 -1.31 -7.01
C MET A 38 -8.96 -0.36 -6.91
N ARG A 39 -9.11 0.69 -6.12
CA ARG A 39 -8.18 1.79 -6.01
C ARG A 39 -7.39 1.72 -4.72
N ILE A 40 -6.10 1.48 -4.85
CA ILE A 40 -5.17 1.37 -3.72
C ILE A 40 -4.10 2.46 -3.83
N TRP A 41 -3.80 3.12 -2.71
CA TRP A 41 -2.71 4.08 -2.61
C TRP A 41 -1.71 3.67 -1.54
N SER A 42 -0.46 3.42 -1.93
CA SER A 42 0.69 3.27 -1.04
C SER A 42 1.39 4.63 -0.92
N ALA A 43 1.17 5.30 0.20
CA ALA A 43 1.64 6.65 0.49
C ALA A 43 2.94 6.62 1.31
N GLY A 44 4.04 7.10 0.75
CA GLY A 44 5.39 6.96 1.32
C GLY A 44 6.00 5.59 0.99
N CYS A 45 5.92 5.18 -0.29
CA CYS A 45 6.27 3.84 -0.76
C CYS A 45 7.78 3.52 -0.74
N SER A 46 8.63 4.51 -0.52
CA SER A 46 10.09 4.36 -0.51
C SER A 46 10.62 3.62 -1.77
N PHE A 47 11.36 2.54 -1.59
CA PHE A 47 11.93 1.73 -2.68
C PHE A 47 10.94 0.74 -3.33
N GLY A 48 9.63 0.85 -3.06
CA GLY A 48 8.59 0.08 -3.74
C GLY A 48 8.32 -1.31 -3.18
N ASN A 49 8.95 -1.72 -2.07
CA ASN A 49 8.72 -3.04 -1.47
C ASN A 49 7.25 -3.27 -1.10
N GLU A 50 6.61 -2.28 -0.48
CA GLU A 50 5.21 -2.36 -0.04
C GLU A 50 4.22 -2.46 -1.21
N PRO A 51 4.20 -1.54 -2.19
CA PRO A 51 3.25 -1.65 -3.30
C PRO A 51 3.46 -2.89 -4.15
N TYR A 52 4.68 -3.39 -4.31
CA TYR A 52 4.91 -4.66 -4.98
C TYR A 52 4.38 -5.86 -4.18
N ASN A 53 4.51 -5.87 -2.84
CA ASN A 53 3.88 -6.89 -2.02
C ASN A 53 2.35 -6.90 -2.18
N LEU A 54 1.71 -5.72 -2.15
CA LEU A 54 0.26 -5.60 -2.38
C LEU A 54 -0.13 -6.12 -3.77
N ALA A 55 0.66 -5.78 -4.80
CA ALA A 55 0.42 -6.27 -6.16
C ALA A 55 0.57 -7.79 -6.29
N MET A 56 1.54 -8.39 -5.60
CA MET A 56 1.71 -9.86 -5.52
C MET A 56 0.52 -10.53 -4.81
N CYS A 57 0.06 -9.95 -3.69
CA CYS A 57 -1.13 -10.44 -2.97
C CYS A 57 -2.37 -10.44 -3.88
N MET A 58 -2.59 -9.35 -4.63
CA MET A 58 -3.72 -9.27 -5.55
C MET A 58 -3.60 -10.27 -6.71
N ASP A 59 -2.41 -10.43 -7.29
CA ASP A 59 -2.19 -11.41 -8.36
C ASP A 59 -2.42 -12.84 -7.86
N ASP A 60 -2.02 -13.15 -6.64
CA ASP A 60 -2.21 -14.46 -6.02
C ASP A 60 -3.68 -14.72 -5.69
N TYR A 61 -4.38 -13.72 -5.15
CA TYR A 61 -5.79 -13.81 -4.76
C TYR A 61 -6.72 -13.95 -5.96
N PHE A 62 -6.61 -13.06 -6.94
CA PHE A 62 -7.50 -13.03 -8.09
C PHE A 62 -7.13 -14.08 -9.18
N GLY A 63 -5.88 -14.48 -9.25
CA GLY A 63 -5.43 -15.45 -10.24
C GLY A 63 -5.88 -15.13 -11.67
N PHE A 64 -6.69 -16.00 -12.27
CA PHE A 64 -7.25 -15.80 -13.62
C PHE A 64 -8.25 -14.64 -13.69
N ASP A 65 -8.97 -14.33 -12.60
CA ASP A 65 -10.03 -13.34 -12.58
C ASP A 65 -9.50 -11.91 -12.55
N ARG A 66 -8.19 -11.73 -12.29
CA ARG A 66 -7.52 -10.41 -12.35
C ARG A 66 -7.76 -9.66 -13.67
N ARG A 67 -8.00 -10.36 -14.78
CA ARG A 67 -8.28 -9.77 -16.10
C ARG A 67 -9.58 -8.96 -16.15
N PHE A 68 -10.47 -9.17 -15.19
CA PHE A 68 -11.75 -8.47 -15.08
C PHE A 68 -11.68 -7.27 -14.14
N TRP A 69 -10.53 -7.04 -13.51
CA TRP A 69 -10.30 -6.00 -12.51
C TRP A 69 -9.25 -4.99 -12.96
N ASP A 70 -9.48 -3.71 -12.68
CA ASP A 70 -8.39 -2.73 -12.64
C ASP A 70 -7.75 -2.79 -11.24
N LEU A 71 -6.56 -3.38 -11.17
CA LEU A 71 -5.81 -3.63 -9.93
C LEU A 71 -4.60 -2.72 -9.80
N LYS A 72 -4.67 -1.49 -10.33
CA LYS A 72 -3.55 -0.56 -10.28
C LYS A 72 -3.39 0.05 -8.91
N ILE A 73 -2.15 0.04 -8.42
CA ILE A 73 -1.74 0.71 -7.20
C ILE A 73 -1.07 2.02 -7.55
N LEU A 74 -1.55 3.12 -6.98
CA LEU A 74 -0.80 4.37 -6.93
C LEU A 74 0.23 4.27 -5.81
N ALA A 75 1.51 4.43 -6.11
CA ALA A 75 2.61 4.43 -5.16
C ALA A 75 3.31 5.79 -5.18
N THR A 76 3.35 6.48 -4.05
CA THR A 76 3.93 7.83 -4.00
C THR A 76 5.00 7.96 -2.93
N ASP A 77 5.99 8.80 -3.21
CA ASP A 77 7.03 9.17 -2.25
C ASP A 77 7.57 10.58 -2.56
N ILE A 78 8.15 11.23 -1.56
CA ILE A 78 8.83 12.53 -1.73
C ILE A 78 10.25 12.36 -2.31
N SER A 79 10.84 11.16 -2.21
CA SER A 79 12.19 10.87 -2.69
C SER A 79 12.19 10.41 -4.15
N LEU A 80 12.58 11.29 -5.06
CA LEU A 80 12.74 10.94 -6.49
C LEU A 80 13.75 9.80 -6.71
N ASN A 81 14.78 9.70 -5.87
CA ASN A 81 15.76 8.61 -5.97
C ASN A 81 15.14 7.27 -5.58
N ALA A 82 14.33 7.23 -4.50
CA ALA A 82 13.61 6.04 -4.11
C ALA A 82 12.62 5.61 -5.19
N LEU A 83 11.85 6.55 -5.76
CA LEU A 83 10.89 6.28 -6.84
C LEU A 83 11.57 5.74 -8.11
N ARG A 84 12.73 6.28 -8.50
CA ARG A 84 13.51 5.75 -9.64
C ARG A 84 13.94 4.30 -9.40
N SER A 85 14.46 4.00 -8.20
CA SER A 85 14.84 2.65 -7.81
C SER A 85 13.62 1.71 -7.78
N ALA A 86 12.52 2.16 -7.16
CA ALA A 86 11.27 1.42 -7.11
C ALA A 86 10.73 1.07 -8.51
N LYS A 87 10.73 2.04 -9.42
CA LYS A 87 10.27 1.84 -10.81
C LYS A 87 11.09 0.80 -11.57
N ASN A 88 12.40 0.72 -11.31
CA ASN A 88 13.26 -0.31 -11.90
C ASN A 88 12.92 -1.70 -11.35
N GLY A 89 12.45 -1.79 -10.11
CA GLY A 89 12.04 -3.04 -9.48
C GLY A 89 13.17 -4.04 -9.29
N ILE A 90 14.41 -3.57 -9.12
CA ILE A 90 15.60 -4.40 -9.00
C ILE A 90 16.05 -4.43 -7.53
N TYR A 91 16.22 -5.63 -6.99
CA TYR A 91 16.52 -5.88 -5.59
C TYR A 91 17.61 -6.92 -5.43
N THR A 92 18.34 -6.86 -4.31
CA THR A 92 19.34 -7.89 -3.97
C THR A 92 18.67 -9.16 -3.46
N SER A 93 19.34 -10.31 -3.55
CA SER A 93 18.90 -11.58 -2.94
C SER A 93 18.58 -11.41 -1.45
N MET A 94 19.34 -10.59 -0.73
CA MET A 94 19.10 -10.28 0.67
C MET A 94 17.78 -9.52 0.88
N SER A 95 17.43 -8.60 -0.01
CA SER A 95 16.20 -7.82 0.08
C SER A 95 14.94 -8.66 -0.10
N ILE A 96 15.00 -9.73 -0.91
CA ILE A 96 13.85 -10.60 -1.22
C ILE A 96 13.80 -11.87 -0.36
N LYS A 97 14.72 -12.06 0.58
CA LYS A 97 14.85 -13.30 1.37
C LYS A 97 13.60 -13.65 2.20
N ASN A 98 12.85 -12.64 2.65
CA ASN A 98 11.64 -12.82 3.45
C ASN A 98 10.40 -13.16 2.63
N ILE A 99 10.47 -13.09 1.29
CA ILE A 99 9.38 -13.47 0.40
C ILE A 99 9.33 -15.00 0.34
N PRO A 100 8.14 -15.64 0.43
CA PRO A 100 7.97 -17.08 0.26
C PRO A 100 8.65 -17.59 -1.02
N GLU A 101 9.20 -18.80 -0.99
CA GLU A 101 10.02 -19.31 -2.08
C GLU A 101 9.25 -19.47 -3.40
N ASP A 102 8.01 -19.91 -3.33
CA ASP A 102 7.06 -20.01 -4.45
C ASP A 102 6.78 -18.64 -5.07
N TRP A 103 6.57 -17.61 -4.24
CA TRP A 103 6.39 -16.25 -4.73
C TRP A 103 7.68 -15.67 -5.32
N ARG A 104 8.86 -15.99 -4.76
CA ARG A 104 10.12 -15.58 -5.37
C ARG A 104 10.28 -16.16 -6.76
N LYS A 105 9.95 -17.44 -6.94
CA LYS A 105 9.99 -18.11 -8.24
C LYS A 105 8.98 -17.56 -9.23
N LYS A 106 7.78 -17.18 -8.75
CA LYS A 106 6.68 -16.67 -9.57
C LYS A 106 6.89 -15.22 -9.99
N TYR A 107 7.37 -14.37 -9.08
CA TYR A 107 7.34 -12.91 -9.23
C TYR A 107 8.71 -12.27 -9.44
N PHE A 108 9.79 -13.01 -9.36
CA PHE A 108 11.14 -12.47 -9.56
C PHE A 108 11.92 -13.32 -10.56
N HIS A 109 12.70 -12.63 -11.37
CA HIS A 109 13.66 -13.27 -12.28
C HIS A 109 15.05 -12.66 -12.10
N PRO A 110 16.13 -13.43 -12.40
CA PRO A 110 17.49 -12.90 -12.33
C PRO A 110 17.65 -11.66 -13.21
N TYR A 111 18.25 -10.60 -12.67
CA TYR A 111 18.56 -9.39 -13.41
C TYR A 111 20.04 -9.39 -13.81
N SER A 112 20.31 -9.35 -15.11
CA SER A 112 21.65 -9.45 -15.69
C SER A 112 22.43 -10.73 -15.31
N ASN A 113 23.70 -10.82 -15.69
CA ASN A 113 24.59 -11.96 -15.38
C ASN A 113 25.09 -11.97 -13.91
N THR A 114 24.57 -11.10 -13.04
CA THR A 114 24.93 -11.09 -11.62
C THR A 114 24.02 -12.01 -10.82
N LYS A 115 24.60 -12.90 -10.01
CA LYS A 115 23.82 -13.86 -9.19
C LYS A 115 23.06 -13.23 -8.03
N ASP A 116 23.27 -11.94 -7.75
CA ASP A 116 22.73 -11.27 -6.55
C ASP A 116 21.59 -10.29 -6.85
N LEU A 117 21.29 -9.99 -8.12
CA LEU A 117 20.23 -9.05 -8.48
C LEU A 117 19.02 -9.76 -9.11
N TRP A 118 17.86 -9.37 -8.62
CA TRP A 118 16.55 -9.91 -9.03
C TRP A 118 15.63 -8.78 -9.41
N GLN A 119 14.87 -8.95 -10.47
CA GLN A 119 13.87 -7.98 -10.90
C GLN A 119 12.47 -8.53 -10.70
N VAL A 120 11.58 -7.68 -10.19
CA VAL A 120 10.14 -7.98 -10.11
C VAL A 120 9.62 -8.19 -11.53
N SER A 121 8.77 -9.20 -11.74
CA SER A 121 8.19 -9.53 -13.04
C SER A 121 7.40 -8.36 -13.63
N ASP A 122 7.37 -8.27 -14.95
CA ASP A 122 6.64 -7.21 -15.67
C ASP A 122 5.16 -7.20 -15.32
N THR A 123 4.59 -8.39 -15.13
CA THR A 123 3.19 -8.57 -14.72
C THR A 123 2.86 -7.83 -13.43
N ILE A 124 3.76 -7.84 -12.46
CA ILE A 124 3.59 -7.12 -11.18
C ILE A 124 3.95 -5.65 -11.34
N ARG A 125 5.04 -5.33 -12.05
CA ARG A 125 5.49 -3.94 -12.22
C ARG A 125 4.46 -3.06 -12.93
N GLN A 126 3.74 -3.59 -13.91
CA GLN A 126 2.70 -2.88 -14.66
C GLN A 126 1.50 -2.47 -13.81
N ASN A 127 1.28 -3.11 -12.67
CA ASN A 127 0.18 -2.81 -11.76
C ASN A 127 0.53 -1.71 -10.75
N VAL A 128 1.77 -1.20 -10.74
CA VAL A 128 2.19 -0.15 -9.79
C VAL A 128 2.60 1.10 -10.54
N GLU A 129 1.89 2.19 -10.28
CA GLU A 129 2.20 3.50 -10.83
C GLU A 129 2.94 4.35 -9.80
N PHE A 130 4.22 4.63 -10.05
CA PHE A 130 5.06 5.45 -9.17
C PHE A 130 4.98 6.92 -9.54
N ARG A 131 4.59 7.77 -8.56
CA ARG A 131 4.52 9.24 -8.71
C ARG A 131 5.17 9.96 -7.53
N TYR A 132 5.76 11.14 -7.83
CA TYR A 132 6.16 12.06 -6.77
C TYR A 132 4.92 12.65 -6.10
N HIS A 133 4.91 12.66 -4.77
CA HIS A 133 3.90 13.36 -3.99
C HIS A 133 4.46 13.68 -2.60
N ASN A 134 4.22 14.93 -2.14
CA ASN A 134 4.50 15.34 -0.78
C ASN A 134 3.18 15.33 0.01
N LEU A 135 3.12 14.58 1.11
CA LEU A 135 1.92 14.47 1.94
C LEU A 135 1.49 15.81 2.59
N MET A 136 2.38 16.81 2.57
CA MET A 136 2.04 18.16 3.01
C MET A 136 1.23 18.94 1.97
N ASP A 137 1.31 18.56 0.69
CA ASP A 137 0.56 19.18 -0.40
C ASP A 137 -0.92 18.76 -0.37
N ASP A 138 -1.77 19.45 -1.13
CA ASP A 138 -3.17 19.08 -1.28
C ASP A 138 -3.34 17.79 -2.07
N PHE A 139 -4.32 16.98 -1.67
CA PHE A 139 -4.66 15.74 -2.38
C PHE A 139 -5.69 16.04 -3.48
N THR A 140 -5.24 16.05 -4.74
CA THR A 140 -6.07 16.39 -5.91
C THR A 140 -6.45 15.17 -6.73
N PHE A 141 -6.94 14.12 -6.10
CA PHE A 141 -7.34 12.88 -6.76
C PHE A 141 -8.76 13.01 -7.34
N LYS A 142 -8.97 12.49 -8.56
CA LYS A 142 -10.28 12.51 -9.23
C LYS A 142 -11.28 11.51 -8.66
N LYS A 143 -10.77 10.39 -8.15
CA LYS A 143 -11.57 9.32 -7.52
C LYS A 143 -10.96 9.02 -6.15
N LYS A 144 -11.79 8.55 -5.26
CA LYS A 144 -11.39 8.11 -3.91
C LYS A 144 -10.74 6.72 -3.94
N PHE A 145 -10.16 6.32 -2.82
CA PHE A 145 -9.43 5.05 -2.66
C PHE A 145 -10.20 4.09 -1.74
N ASP A 146 -10.27 2.82 -2.13
CA ASP A 146 -10.80 1.73 -1.30
C ASP A 146 -9.82 1.35 -0.19
N LEU A 147 -8.52 1.53 -0.43
CA LEU A 147 -7.46 1.31 0.56
C LEU A 147 -6.39 2.38 0.42
N ILE A 148 -6.03 2.99 1.56
CA ILE A 148 -4.82 3.78 1.70
C ILE A 148 -3.87 3.09 2.68
N VAL A 149 -2.61 2.92 2.28
CA VAL A 149 -1.54 2.37 3.11
C VAL A 149 -0.50 3.47 3.32
N CYS A 150 -0.34 3.94 4.56
CA CYS A 150 0.68 4.92 4.95
C CYS A 150 1.39 4.41 6.20
N ARG A 151 2.45 3.61 6.01
CA ARG A 151 3.11 2.87 7.10
C ARG A 151 4.50 3.40 7.36
N ASN A 152 4.78 3.65 8.64
CA ASN A 152 6.09 4.10 9.12
C ASN A 152 6.56 5.44 8.49
N VAL A 153 5.62 6.30 8.17
CA VAL A 153 5.83 7.64 7.59
C VAL A 153 5.40 8.73 8.56
N MET A 154 4.25 8.57 9.22
CA MET A 154 3.70 9.58 10.11
C MET A 154 4.50 9.71 11.41
N ILE A 155 5.37 8.75 11.73
CA ILE A 155 6.30 8.84 12.89
C ILE A 155 7.25 10.05 12.80
N TYR A 156 7.43 10.63 11.63
CA TYR A 156 8.32 11.78 11.42
C TYR A 156 7.63 13.13 11.57
N PHE A 157 6.31 13.17 11.79
CA PHE A 157 5.53 14.39 11.91
C PHE A 157 5.11 14.64 13.36
N ASP A 158 4.91 15.92 13.72
CA ASP A 158 4.25 16.29 14.96
C ASP A 158 2.75 15.95 14.94
N ASP A 159 2.08 16.06 16.07
CA ASP A 159 0.69 15.59 16.20
C ASP A 159 -0.31 16.43 15.40
N ASP A 160 -0.07 17.76 15.24
CA ASP A 160 -0.93 18.62 14.44
C ASP A 160 -0.83 18.27 12.95
N THR A 161 0.38 18.08 12.46
CA THR A 161 0.66 17.63 11.08
C THR A 161 0.08 16.24 10.81
N LYS A 162 0.22 15.30 11.76
CA LYS A 162 -0.42 13.96 11.64
C LYS A 162 -1.93 14.08 11.51
N ALA A 163 -2.55 14.93 12.33
CA ALA A 163 -4.00 15.12 12.29
C ALA A 163 -4.46 15.69 10.94
N GLU A 164 -3.72 16.67 10.40
CA GLU A 164 -4.01 17.23 9.08
C GLU A 164 -3.88 16.17 7.96
N ILE A 165 -2.79 15.42 7.95
CA ILE A 165 -2.55 14.35 6.98
C ILE A 165 -3.64 13.25 7.09
N CYS A 166 -4.00 12.82 8.32
CA CYS A 166 -5.07 11.85 8.53
C CYS A 166 -6.42 12.36 7.99
N ARG A 167 -6.73 13.66 8.15
CA ARG A 167 -7.93 14.26 7.58
C ARG A 167 -7.91 14.23 6.05
N LYS A 168 -6.78 14.60 5.43
CA LYS A 168 -6.61 14.51 3.97
C LYS A 168 -6.78 13.06 3.46
N PHE A 169 -6.25 12.07 4.18
CA PHE A 169 -6.47 10.66 3.85
C PHE A 169 -7.95 10.28 3.96
N TYR A 170 -8.62 10.68 5.05
CA TYR A 170 -10.05 10.42 5.21
C TYR A 170 -10.88 10.97 4.05
N ASP A 171 -10.62 12.22 3.64
CA ASP A 171 -11.32 12.88 2.54
C ASP A 171 -11.06 12.21 1.18
N ALA A 172 -9.88 11.56 1.03
CA ALA A 172 -9.47 10.84 -0.18
C ALA A 172 -9.95 9.37 -0.22
N MET A 173 -10.62 8.87 0.85
CA MET A 173 -11.09 7.48 0.94
C MET A 173 -12.56 7.34 0.58
N GLU A 174 -12.92 6.19 0.02
CA GLU A 174 -14.32 5.79 -0.12
C GLU A 174 -14.94 5.52 1.26
N ASP A 175 -16.26 5.62 1.36
CA ASP A 175 -17.00 5.25 2.56
C ASP A 175 -16.82 3.73 2.82
N GLY A 176 -16.34 3.38 3.99
CA GLY A 176 -15.96 1.99 4.30
C GLY A 176 -14.58 1.59 3.77
N GLY A 177 -13.81 2.54 3.21
CA GLY A 177 -12.44 2.32 2.77
C GLY A 177 -11.50 2.01 3.94
N TYR A 178 -10.47 1.23 3.70
CA TYR A 178 -9.51 0.77 4.69
C TYR A 178 -8.30 1.69 4.77
N PHE A 179 -7.80 1.92 5.99
CA PHE A 179 -6.59 2.69 6.26
C PHE A 179 -5.60 1.86 7.06
N TYR A 180 -4.43 1.57 6.48
CA TYR A 180 -3.34 0.84 7.10
C TYR A 180 -2.22 1.79 7.47
N ILE A 181 -1.79 1.73 8.72
CA ILE A 181 -0.67 2.51 9.28
C ILE A 181 0.39 1.57 9.86
N GLY A 182 1.56 2.05 10.18
CA GLY A 182 2.58 1.23 10.88
C GLY A 182 2.18 0.91 12.32
N HIS A 183 2.70 -0.18 12.88
CA HIS A 183 2.35 -0.62 14.25
C HIS A 183 2.69 0.41 15.34
N ALA A 184 3.71 1.23 15.11
CA ALA A 184 4.11 2.30 16.04
C ALA A 184 3.31 3.61 15.84
N GLU A 185 2.36 3.63 14.91
CA GLU A 185 1.57 4.81 14.55
C GLU A 185 0.15 4.72 15.10
N SER A 186 -0.51 5.86 15.17
CA SER A 186 -1.91 5.94 15.60
C SER A 186 -2.66 7.04 14.85
N VAL A 187 -3.94 6.80 14.62
CA VAL A 187 -4.88 7.81 14.11
C VAL A 187 -5.43 8.60 15.31
N PRO A 188 -5.58 9.93 15.21
CA PRO A 188 -6.22 10.72 16.27
C PRO A 188 -7.62 10.21 16.58
N LYS A 189 -7.95 10.05 17.87
CA LYS A 189 -9.20 9.40 18.35
C LYS A 189 -10.50 10.11 17.92
N TYR A 190 -10.41 11.41 17.61
CA TYR A 190 -11.56 12.20 17.15
C TYR A 190 -11.84 12.08 15.67
N MET A 191 -10.93 11.44 14.92
CA MET A 191 -11.15 11.17 13.49
C MET A 191 -12.21 10.08 13.30
N PRO A 192 -13.04 10.16 12.24
CA PRO A 192 -14.11 9.20 12.00
C PRO A 192 -13.58 7.89 11.40
N PHE A 193 -12.64 7.27 12.11
CA PHE A 193 -12.10 5.95 11.80
C PHE A 193 -12.48 4.95 12.88
N VAL A 194 -12.94 3.78 12.47
CA VAL A 194 -13.18 2.64 13.36
C VAL A 194 -12.02 1.66 13.24
N LYS A 195 -11.32 1.44 14.35
CA LYS A 195 -10.23 0.45 14.40
C LYS A 195 -10.81 -0.95 14.30
N VAL A 196 -10.38 -1.73 13.31
CA VAL A 196 -10.85 -3.12 13.07
C VAL A 196 -9.78 -4.17 13.37
N ALA A 197 -8.50 -3.79 13.35
CA ALA A 197 -7.38 -4.63 13.74
C ALA A 197 -6.21 -3.75 14.24
N PRO A 198 -5.13 -4.30 14.82
CA PRO A 198 -3.93 -3.52 15.11
C PRO A 198 -3.45 -2.75 13.88
N ALA A 199 -3.27 -1.42 14.02
CA ALA A 199 -2.82 -0.51 12.95
C ALA A 199 -3.69 -0.51 11.66
N ILE A 200 -4.93 -0.99 11.73
CA ILE A 200 -5.90 -1.03 10.63
C ILE A 200 -7.21 -0.39 11.08
N SER A 201 -7.68 0.56 10.29
CA SER A 201 -8.94 1.27 10.53
C SER A 201 -9.79 1.32 9.25
N VAL A 202 -11.10 1.53 9.42
CA VAL A 202 -12.05 1.72 8.32
C VAL A 202 -12.65 3.12 8.46
N SER A 203 -12.81 3.83 7.33
CA SER A 203 -13.49 5.13 7.30
C SER A 203 -14.96 4.94 7.66
N TYR A 204 -15.48 5.82 8.51
CA TYR A 204 -16.86 5.75 8.98
C TYR A 204 -17.60 7.06 8.65
N THR A 205 -18.71 6.94 7.93
CA THR A 205 -19.69 8.03 7.82
C THR A 205 -20.93 7.67 8.60
N HIS A 206 -21.54 8.65 9.29
CA HIS A 206 -22.71 8.44 10.15
C HIS A 206 -23.96 7.86 9.41
N LEU A 207 -23.88 7.65 8.10
CA LEU A 207 -24.99 7.20 7.26
C LEU A 207 -24.96 5.70 6.94
N THR A 208 -23.85 5.01 7.16
CA THR A 208 -23.74 3.56 6.91
C THR A 208 -23.02 2.90 8.07
N LEU A 209 -23.75 2.18 8.93
CA LEU A 209 -23.16 1.14 9.75
C LEU A 209 -22.72 0.00 8.81
N PRO A 210 -21.43 -0.22 8.55
CA PRO A 210 -21.05 -1.49 7.94
C PRO A 210 -21.49 -2.57 8.94
N THR A 211 -22.24 -3.54 8.46
CA THR A 211 -22.52 -4.76 9.23
C THR A 211 -21.21 -5.52 9.36
N ILE A 212 -20.31 -5.03 10.21
CA ILE A 212 -19.12 -5.77 10.62
C ILE A 212 -19.66 -6.89 11.51
N ARG A 213 -19.98 -8.03 10.90
CA ARG A 213 -20.10 -9.27 11.63
C ARG A 213 -18.68 -9.67 12.04
N LEU A 214 -18.39 -9.47 13.33
CA LEU A 214 -17.21 -10.01 13.99
C LEU A 214 -17.15 -11.54 13.82
#